data_4f835823f9c838be88b15b02d9baf5e0
#
_entry.id   4f835823f9c838be88b15b02d9baf5e0
#
_cell.length_a   1.000
_cell.length_b   1.000
_cell.length_c   1.000
_cell.angle_alpha   90.00
_cell.angle_beta   90.00
_cell.angle_gamma   90.00
#
_symmetry.space_group_name_H-M   'P 1'
#
loop_
_entity.id
_entity.type
_entity.pdbx_description
1 polymer ?
#
loop_
_entity_poly.entity_id
_entity_poly.type
_entity_poly.pdbx_seq_one_letter_code
_entity_poly.pdbx_strand_id
1 'polypeptide(L)'
;ADGLGLAKDWQLSFQEPASPLMEELINFHSIVFWVITALTIFVFLLLAYVCYKFSAKKNKVPSKTTHNSVLEVAWTLIPVLILVVIAIPSFRLLYKQNDFSNIDMTIKATGYTWYWGYEYPDHDDITFDAIMLTDEELAEGQPRMLSTDNMLVLPVKKNIKVLITSDPAGVIHSWSVPSLGVKMDAVP
;
A
#
# COMPACT_ATOMS: atom_id res chain seq x y z
N ALA A 1 22.33 -1.39 -7.65
CA ALA A 1 21.08 -1.29 -6.85
C ALA A 1 20.73 -2.69 -6.38
N ASP A 2 21.55 -3.23 -5.46
CA ASP A 2 21.39 -4.60 -5.01
C ASP A 2 20.17 -4.73 -4.11
N GLY A 3 19.11 -5.34 -4.65
CA GLY A 3 17.94 -5.74 -3.88
C GLY A 3 16.75 -4.77 -3.81
N LEU A 4 16.79 -3.62 -4.46
CA LEU A 4 15.62 -2.76 -4.61
C LEU A 4 14.55 -3.44 -5.48
N GLY A 5 13.31 -3.45 -5.01
CA GLY A 5 12.19 -4.08 -5.71
C GLY A 5 12.07 -5.59 -5.51
N LEU A 6 12.99 -6.24 -4.80
CA LEU A 6 12.91 -7.65 -4.47
C LEU A 6 12.29 -7.89 -3.09
N ALA A 7 11.46 -8.93 -2.99
CA ALA A 7 11.01 -9.42 -1.71
C ALA A 7 12.17 -10.11 -0.97
N LYS A 8 12.23 -9.94 0.35
CA LYS A 8 13.22 -10.61 1.23
C LYS A 8 12.53 -11.72 2.02
N ASP A 9 13.23 -12.81 2.26
CA ASP A 9 12.72 -13.91 3.06
C ASP A 9 12.28 -13.43 4.45
N TRP A 10 11.10 -13.88 4.90
CA TRP A 10 10.50 -13.51 6.19
C TRP A 10 10.25 -12.01 6.40
N GLN A 11 10.21 -11.23 5.34
CA GLN A 11 9.90 -9.80 5.43
C GLN A 11 8.45 -9.58 5.87
N LEU A 12 8.25 -8.95 7.04
CA LEU A 12 6.94 -8.59 7.60
C LEU A 12 6.50 -7.17 7.22
N SER A 13 7.39 -6.38 6.66
CA SER A 13 7.14 -5.00 6.25
C SER A 13 7.13 -4.87 4.74
N PHE A 14 6.90 -3.65 4.24
CA PHE A 14 7.00 -3.32 2.82
C PHE A 14 8.42 -3.52 2.29
N GLN A 15 8.52 -3.58 0.96
CA GLN A 15 9.81 -3.53 0.26
C GLN A 15 10.55 -2.21 0.57
N GLU A 16 11.86 -2.22 0.34
CA GLU A 16 12.68 -1.04 0.56
C GLU A 16 12.22 0.14 -0.31
N PRO A 17 12.03 1.34 0.26
CA PRO A 17 11.47 2.46 -0.48
C PRO A 17 12.46 2.99 -1.52
N ALA A 18 11.98 3.22 -2.72
CA ALA A 18 12.73 3.84 -3.82
C ALA A 18 12.19 5.23 -4.21
N SER A 19 11.20 5.74 -3.47
CA SER A 19 10.63 7.07 -3.67
C SER A 19 10.31 7.76 -2.35
N PRO A 20 10.30 9.11 -2.31
CA PRO A 20 9.84 9.85 -1.14
C PRO A 20 8.38 9.56 -0.78
N LEU A 21 7.56 9.22 -1.77
CA LEU A 21 6.17 8.82 -1.56
C LEU A 21 6.08 7.51 -0.77
N MET A 22 6.89 6.51 -1.12
CA MET A 22 6.91 5.24 -0.41
C MET A 22 7.45 5.37 1.01
N GLU A 23 8.44 6.25 1.25
CA GLU A 23 8.91 6.56 2.61
C GLU A 23 7.79 7.12 3.49
N GLU A 24 7.01 8.08 2.97
CA GLU A 24 5.87 8.64 3.70
C GLU A 24 4.75 7.61 3.92
N LEU A 25 4.51 6.72 2.95
CA LEU A 25 3.55 5.64 3.07
C LEU A 25 3.95 4.65 4.19
N ILE A 26 5.22 4.26 4.25
CA ILE A 26 5.76 3.40 5.32
C ILE A 26 5.61 4.08 6.68
N ASN A 27 5.93 5.36 6.79
CA ASN A 27 5.79 6.11 8.03
C ASN A 27 4.32 6.19 8.47
N PHE A 28 3.41 6.49 7.56
CA PHE A 28 1.97 6.52 7.85
C PHE A 28 1.46 5.13 8.27
N HIS A 29 1.83 4.09 7.54
CA HIS A 29 1.50 2.71 7.90
C HIS A 29 1.99 2.35 9.31
N SER A 30 3.21 2.74 9.67
CA SER A 30 3.77 2.49 11.00
C SER A 30 2.95 3.15 12.10
N ILE A 31 2.51 4.39 11.90
CA ILE A 31 1.62 5.11 12.84
C ILE A 31 0.32 4.32 13.03
N VAL A 32 -0.34 3.96 11.93
CA VAL A 32 -1.60 3.19 11.97
C VAL A 32 -1.39 1.83 12.64
N PHE A 33 -0.31 1.13 12.30
CA PHE A 33 0.02 -0.17 12.88
C PHE A 33 0.16 -0.11 14.41
N TRP A 34 0.85 0.89 14.94
CA TRP A 34 0.99 1.02 16.38
C TRP A 34 -0.31 1.42 17.08
N VAL A 35 -1.15 2.25 16.44
CA VAL A 35 -2.47 2.58 16.96
C VAL A 35 -3.37 1.35 17.04
N ILE A 36 -3.47 0.56 15.97
CA ILE A 36 -4.30 -0.65 15.97
C ILE A 36 -3.76 -1.72 16.93
N THR A 37 -2.42 -1.82 17.06
CA THR A 37 -1.78 -2.75 18.01
C THR A 37 -2.14 -2.37 19.45
N ALA A 38 -2.03 -1.08 19.81
CA ALA A 38 -2.39 -0.60 21.14
C ALA A 38 -3.86 -0.85 21.46
N LEU A 39 -4.77 -0.58 20.49
CA LEU A 39 -6.20 -0.84 20.63
C LEU A 39 -6.49 -2.34 20.79
N THR A 40 -5.84 -3.18 20.01
CA THR A 40 -6.01 -4.65 20.09
C THR A 40 -5.56 -5.17 21.44
N ILE A 41 -4.40 -4.74 21.95
CA ILE A 41 -3.91 -5.13 23.28
C ILE A 41 -4.89 -4.63 24.37
N PHE A 42 -5.35 -3.39 24.27
CA PHE A 42 -6.32 -2.84 25.23
C PHE A 42 -7.60 -3.68 25.29
N VAL A 43 -8.20 -3.98 24.15
CA VAL A 43 -9.43 -4.79 24.07
C VAL A 43 -9.18 -6.20 24.60
N PHE A 44 -8.04 -6.81 24.24
CA PHE A 44 -7.65 -8.14 24.75
C PHE A 44 -7.55 -8.16 26.28
N LEU A 45 -6.85 -7.17 26.85
CA LEU A 45 -6.70 -7.07 28.30
C LEU A 45 -8.06 -6.82 29.01
N LEU A 46 -8.93 -6.02 28.39
CA LEU A 46 -10.27 -5.76 28.90
C LEU A 46 -11.11 -7.06 28.91
N LEU A 47 -11.07 -7.83 27.83
CA LEU A 47 -11.76 -9.12 27.76
C LEU A 47 -11.19 -10.12 28.79
N ALA A 48 -9.88 -10.22 28.92
CA ALA A 48 -9.24 -11.07 29.90
C ALA A 48 -9.65 -10.68 31.33
N TYR A 49 -9.70 -9.37 31.63
CA TYR A 49 -10.18 -8.84 32.90
C TYR A 49 -11.63 -9.22 33.18
N VAL A 50 -12.51 -9.05 32.20
CA VAL A 50 -13.95 -9.38 32.32
C VAL A 50 -14.12 -10.89 32.58
N CYS A 51 -13.46 -11.74 31.80
CA CYS A 51 -13.50 -13.20 31.98
C CYS A 51 -12.99 -13.65 33.35
N TYR A 52 -11.92 -13.01 33.84
CA TYR A 52 -11.35 -13.33 35.14
C TYR A 52 -12.22 -12.85 36.32
N LYS A 53 -12.58 -11.55 36.30
CA LYS A 53 -13.29 -10.91 37.43
C LYS A 53 -14.76 -11.34 37.54
N PHE A 54 -15.45 -11.46 36.42
CA PHE A 54 -16.89 -11.73 36.38
C PHE A 54 -17.21 -13.20 36.09
N SER A 55 -16.25 -14.12 36.26
CA SER A 55 -16.50 -15.57 36.20
C SER A 55 -17.51 -15.99 37.26
N ALA A 56 -18.37 -16.97 36.97
CA ALA A 56 -19.40 -17.47 37.87
C ALA A 56 -18.85 -17.91 39.24
N LYS A 57 -17.59 -18.37 39.31
CA LYS A 57 -16.93 -18.75 40.57
C LYS A 57 -16.61 -17.56 41.47
N LYS A 58 -16.30 -16.38 40.88
CA LYS A 58 -15.87 -15.17 41.62
C LYS A 58 -17.00 -14.19 41.83
N ASN A 59 -17.91 -14.09 40.87
CA ASN A 59 -19.02 -13.14 40.90
C ASN A 59 -20.37 -13.87 41.14
N LYS A 60 -20.62 -14.25 42.37
CA LYS A 60 -21.81 -15.01 42.75
C LYS A 60 -23.08 -14.17 42.68
N VAL A 61 -22.98 -12.86 42.89
CA VAL A 61 -24.11 -11.93 42.83
C VAL A 61 -23.79 -10.84 41.82
N PRO A 62 -24.30 -10.93 40.57
CA PRO A 62 -24.03 -9.93 39.54
C PRO A 62 -24.71 -8.60 39.86
N SER A 63 -24.07 -7.50 39.48
CA SER A 63 -24.62 -6.16 39.53
C SER A 63 -25.85 -6.03 38.61
N LYS A 64 -26.83 -5.25 39.01
CA LYS A 64 -28.01 -4.91 38.21
C LYS A 64 -27.84 -3.60 37.43
N THR A 65 -26.67 -2.97 37.49
CA THR A 65 -26.38 -1.74 36.70
C THR A 65 -26.30 -2.09 35.22
N THR A 66 -27.14 -1.47 34.41
CA THR A 66 -27.30 -1.80 32.99
C THR A 66 -26.72 -0.75 32.04
N HIS A 67 -26.46 0.47 32.53
CA HIS A 67 -25.99 1.56 31.71
C HIS A 67 -25.08 2.53 32.51
N ASN A 68 -24.23 3.24 31.78
CA ASN A 68 -23.39 4.32 32.30
C ASN A 68 -23.15 5.35 31.20
N SER A 69 -23.88 6.46 31.23
CA SER A 69 -23.85 7.48 30.18
C SER A 69 -22.45 8.10 29.93
N VAL A 70 -21.64 8.25 31.01
CA VAL A 70 -20.27 8.78 30.85
C VAL A 70 -19.42 7.80 30.06
N LEU A 71 -19.50 6.50 30.34
CA LEU A 71 -18.78 5.46 29.63
C LEU A 71 -19.26 5.37 28.17
N GLU A 72 -20.55 5.49 27.92
CA GLU A 72 -21.15 5.48 26.58
C GLU A 72 -20.64 6.64 25.72
N VAL A 73 -20.64 7.85 26.27
CA VAL A 73 -20.05 9.01 25.61
C VAL A 73 -18.55 8.81 25.35
N ALA A 74 -17.82 8.26 26.31
CA ALA A 74 -16.38 8.04 26.16
C ALA A 74 -16.06 7.04 25.04
N TRP A 75 -16.75 5.88 24.98
CA TRP A 75 -16.49 4.89 23.93
C TRP A 75 -16.99 5.31 22.54
N THR A 76 -17.82 6.33 22.44
CA THR A 76 -18.23 6.95 21.17
C THR A 76 -17.21 8.00 20.73
N LEU A 77 -16.81 8.91 21.61
CA LEU A 77 -15.95 10.03 21.27
C LEU A 77 -14.49 9.63 21.06
N ILE A 78 -13.95 8.72 21.88
CA ILE A 78 -12.53 8.32 21.78
C ILE A 78 -12.21 7.72 20.40
N PRO A 79 -12.97 6.75 19.86
CA PRO A 79 -12.72 6.25 18.50
C PRO A 79 -12.83 7.34 17.42
N VAL A 80 -13.80 8.25 17.52
CA VAL A 80 -13.94 9.38 16.58
C VAL A 80 -12.67 10.26 16.60
N LEU A 81 -12.16 10.59 17.79
CA LEU A 81 -10.96 11.40 17.93
C LEU A 81 -9.72 10.67 17.35
N ILE A 82 -9.60 9.37 17.56
CA ILE A 82 -8.52 8.56 16.97
C ILE A 82 -8.60 8.62 15.44
N LEU A 83 -9.79 8.46 14.85
CA LEU A 83 -9.97 8.56 13.41
C LEU A 83 -9.61 9.96 12.87
N VAL A 84 -9.99 11.03 13.57
CA VAL A 84 -9.63 12.41 13.20
C VAL A 84 -8.10 12.58 13.18
N VAL A 85 -7.41 12.06 14.19
CA VAL A 85 -5.92 12.13 14.26
C VAL A 85 -5.28 11.37 13.09
N ILE A 86 -5.79 10.20 12.73
CA ILE A 86 -5.30 9.40 11.59
C ILE A 86 -5.62 10.08 10.25
N ALA A 87 -6.76 10.75 10.14
CA ALA A 87 -7.19 11.40 8.90
C ALA A 87 -6.22 12.48 8.42
N ILE A 88 -5.59 13.23 9.33
CA ILE A 88 -4.68 14.32 8.96
C ILE A 88 -3.49 13.83 8.11
N PRO A 89 -2.65 12.89 8.56
CA PRO A 89 -1.56 12.36 7.75
C PRO A 89 -2.07 11.57 6.53
N SER A 90 -3.21 10.90 6.63
CA SER A 90 -3.83 10.18 5.52
C SER A 90 -4.18 11.11 4.35
N PHE A 91 -4.87 12.21 4.63
CA PHE A 91 -5.21 13.18 3.57
C PHE A 91 -3.99 13.87 2.99
N ARG A 92 -2.96 14.18 3.79
CA ARG A 92 -1.70 14.72 3.27
C ARG A 92 -1.06 13.79 2.25
N LEU A 93 -0.98 12.50 2.56
CA LEU A 93 -0.43 11.50 1.65
C LEU A 93 -1.28 11.37 0.38
N LEU A 94 -2.60 11.33 0.52
CA LEU A 94 -3.54 11.25 -0.61
C LEU A 94 -3.39 12.44 -1.57
N TYR A 95 -3.33 13.68 -1.04
CA TYR A 95 -3.14 14.86 -1.88
C TYR A 95 -1.77 14.88 -2.56
N LYS A 96 -0.72 14.40 -1.87
CA LYS A 96 0.62 14.32 -2.46
C LYS A 96 0.69 13.31 -3.60
N GLN A 97 -0.01 12.19 -3.51
CA GLN A 97 -0.11 11.20 -4.59
C GLN A 97 -0.80 11.75 -5.84
N ASN A 98 -1.68 12.72 -5.69
CA ASN A 98 -2.44 13.34 -6.78
C ASN A 98 -1.90 14.73 -7.19
N ASP A 99 -0.69 15.09 -6.78
CA ASP A 99 -0.05 16.34 -7.19
C ASP A 99 0.72 16.15 -8.50
N PHE A 100 0.14 16.67 -9.59
CA PHE A 100 0.70 16.66 -10.94
C PHE A 100 1.24 18.03 -11.38
N SER A 101 1.55 18.92 -10.44
CA SER A 101 1.93 20.32 -10.76
C SER A 101 3.33 20.44 -11.38
N ASN A 102 4.25 19.54 -11.10
CA ASN A 102 5.64 19.58 -11.54
C ASN A 102 6.06 18.25 -12.17
N ILE A 103 5.64 18.00 -13.42
CA ILE A 103 5.96 16.78 -14.15
C ILE A 103 7.15 17.05 -15.05
N ASP A 104 8.19 16.20 -14.92
CA ASP A 104 9.38 16.26 -15.76
C ASP A 104 9.24 15.38 -17.02
N MET A 105 8.46 14.31 -16.94
CA MET A 105 8.30 13.34 -18.03
C MET A 105 6.97 12.60 -17.90
N THR A 106 6.37 12.27 -19.04
CA THR A 106 5.17 11.44 -19.12
C THR A 106 5.51 10.12 -19.78
N ILE A 107 4.97 9.01 -19.26
CA ILE A 107 4.96 7.71 -19.92
C ILE A 107 3.53 7.17 -19.95
N LYS A 108 3.26 6.26 -20.86
CA LYS A 108 2.01 5.54 -20.92
C LYS A 108 2.29 4.04 -20.75
N ALA A 109 1.53 3.39 -19.88
CA ALA A 109 1.55 1.96 -19.64
C ALA A 109 0.21 1.36 -20.04
N THR A 110 0.21 0.45 -21.00
CA THR A 110 -0.98 -0.25 -21.47
C THR A 110 -0.89 -1.72 -21.10
N GLY A 111 -1.89 -2.21 -20.34
CA GLY A 111 -1.98 -3.62 -19.98
C GLY A 111 -2.54 -4.46 -21.12
N TYR A 112 -1.83 -5.51 -21.50
CA TYR A 112 -2.26 -6.54 -22.44
C TYR A 112 -2.29 -7.90 -21.74
N THR A 113 -2.82 -8.90 -22.35
CA THR A 113 -2.98 -10.26 -21.83
C THR A 113 -1.84 -11.16 -22.35
N TRP A 114 -0.71 -11.30 -21.67
CA TRP A 114 -0.32 -10.93 -20.31
C TRP A 114 1.08 -10.30 -20.34
N TYR A 115 1.16 -9.04 -20.77
CA TYR A 115 2.38 -8.23 -20.81
C TYR A 115 2.02 -6.75 -20.70
N TRP A 116 3.02 -5.88 -20.58
CA TRP A 116 2.84 -4.42 -20.56
C TRP A 116 3.46 -3.77 -21.79
N GLY A 117 2.68 -2.94 -22.49
CA GLY A 117 3.20 -2.04 -23.50
C GLY A 117 3.54 -0.68 -22.89
N TYR A 118 4.66 -0.13 -23.26
CA TYR A 118 5.13 1.18 -22.82
C TYR A 118 5.30 2.12 -23.98
N GLU A 119 4.98 3.39 -23.75
CA GLU A 119 5.11 4.49 -24.72
C GLU A 119 5.70 5.71 -24.00
N TYR A 120 6.64 6.40 -24.67
CA TYR A 120 7.26 7.63 -24.19
C TYR A 120 6.81 8.80 -25.09
N PRO A 121 5.64 9.45 -24.82
CA PRO A 121 5.10 10.50 -25.67
C PRO A 121 6.02 11.72 -25.80
N ASP A 122 6.85 11.98 -24.78
CA ASP A 122 7.78 13.12 -24.76
C ASP A 122 9.10 12.83 -25.50
N HIS A 123 9.28 11.62 -26.08
CA HIS A 123 10.54 11.15 -26.70
C HIS A 123 10.25 10.39 -28.00
N ASP A 124 9.87 11.13 -29.04
CA ASP A 124 9.62 10.60 -30.40
C ASP A 124 8.65 9.40 -30.45
N ASP A 125 7.70 9.34 -29.52
CA ASP A 125 6.72 8.26 -29.38
C ASP A 125 7.35 6.85 -29.39
N ILE A 126 8.52 6.68 -28.74
CA ILE A 126 9.16 5.37 -28.60
C ILE A 126 8.19 4.42 -27.91
N THR A 127 7.92 3.28 -28.55
CA THR A 127 7.02 2.24 -28.03
C THR A 127 7.73 0.89 -28.00
N PHE A 128 7.46 0.10 -26.96
CA PHE A 128 7.93 -1.28 -26.84
C PHE A 128 7.04 -2.09 -25.88
N ASP A 129 7.11 -3.39 -26.04
CA ASP A 129 6.48 -4.34 -25.14
C ASP A 129 7.49 -4.88 -24.12
N ALA A 130 7.05 -5.11 -22.89
CA ALA A 130 7.81 -5.73 -21.81
C ALA A 130 7.14 -7.07 -21.47
N ILE A 131 7.71 -8.14 -21.97
CA ILE A 131 7.23 -9.51 -21.80
C ILE A 131 8.07 -10.21 -20.74
N MET A 132 7.41 -10.86 -19.79
CA MET A 132 8.09 -11.59 -18.72
C MET A 132 8.90 -12.74 -19.29
N LEU A 133 10.18 -12.85 -18.92
CA LEU A 133 11.06 -13.94 -19.33
C LEU A 133 10.61 -15.27 -18.69
N THR A 134 10.69 -16.34 -19.47
CA THR A 134 10.54 -17.71 -18.98
C THR A 134 11.77 -18.16 -18.19
N ASP A 135 11.63 -19.24 -17.42
CA ASP A 135 12.74 -19.76 -16.61
C ASP A 135 13.97 -20.16 -17.46
N GLU A 136 13.75 -20.49 -18.74
CA GLU A 136 14.80 -20.90 -19.70
C GLU A 136 15.54 -19.70 -20.31
N GLU A 137 14.92 -18.53 -20.35
CA GLU A 137 15.46 -17.30 -20.93
C GLU A 137 16.21 -16.43 -19.90
N LEU A 138 16.10 -16.78 -18.61
CA LEU A 138 16.76 -16.01 -17.55
C LEU A 138 18.28 -16.15 -17.61
N ALA A 139 18.98 -15.01 -17.64
CA ALA A 139 20.42 -14.98 -17.44
C ALA A 139 20.78 -15.12 -15.94
N GLU A 140 22.03 -15.47 -15.68
CA GLU A 140 22.54 -15.58 -14.30
C GLU A 140 22.36 -14.26 -13.53
N GLY A 141 21.72 -14.35 -12.36
CA GLY A 141 21.44 -13.20 -11.48
C GLY A 141 20.18 -12.43 -11.80
N GLN A 142 19.43 -12.79 -12.84
CA GLN A 142 18.11 -12.20 -13.11
C GLN A 142 17.04 -12.80 -12.19
N PRO A 143 16.22 -11.98 -11.52
CA PRO A 143 15.19 -12.48 -10.64
C PRO A 143 14.03 -13.12 -11.43
N ARG A 144 13.69 -14.34 -11.04
CA ARG A 144 12.57 -15.09 -11.60
C ARG A 144 11.24 -14.32 -11.39
N MET A 145 10.38 -14.28 -12.41
CA MET A 145 9.07 -13.62 -12.44
C MET A 145 9.12 -12.08 -12.31
N LEU A 146 10.31 -11.48 -12.33
CA LEU A 146 10.47 -10.01 -12.25
C LEU A 146 11.32 -9.46 -13.39
N SER A 147 11.87 -10.34 -14.26
CA SER A 147 12.67 -9.94 -15.41
C SER A 147 11.85 -9.96 -16.69
N THR A 148 12.06 -8.97 -17.53
CA THR A 148 11.41 -8.84 -18.84
C THR A 148 12.47 -8.73 -19.95
N ASP A 149 12.06 -9.01 -21.18
CA ASP A 149 12.89 -8.86 -22.38
C ASP A 149 13.30 -7.40 -22.59
N ASN A 150 12.39 -6.45 -22.41
CA ASN A 150 12.67 -5.02 -22.46
C ASN A 150 12.27 -4.37 -21.12
N MET A 151 13.18 -3.61 -20.53
CA MET A 151 12.94 -2.90 -19.28
C MET A 151 12.47 -1.48 -19.51
N LEU A 152 11.48 -1.05 -18.73
CA LEU A 152 11.14 0.36 -18.62
C LEU A 152 12.27 1.14 -17.97
N VAL A 153 12.85 2.12 -18.68
CA VAL A 153 13.97 2.94 -18.22
C VAL A 153 13.49 4.34 -17.90
N LEU A 154 13.70 4.78 -16.66
CA LEU A 154 13.23 6.08 -16.18
C LEU A 154 14.38 6.87 -15.55
N PRO A 155 14.39 8.21 -15.72
CA PRO A 155 15.40 9.06 -15.10
C PRO A 155 15.21 9.11 -13.58
N VAL A 156 16.31 9.04 -12.82
CA VAL A 156 16.30 9.18 -11.37
C VAL A 156 16.02 10.62 -10.94
N LYS A 157 15.40 10.80 -9.76
CA LYS A 157 15.12 12.12 -9.15
C LYS A 157 14.25 13.04 -10.04
N LYS A 158 13.33 12.44 -10.79
CA LYS A 158 12.39 13.13 -11.65
C LYS A 158 10.95 12.78 -11.26
N ASN A 159 10.03 13.73 -11.46
CA ASN A 159 8.60 13.50 -11.29
C ASN A 159 8.03 12.97 -12.60
N ILE A 160 7.61 11.72 -12.56
CA ILE A 160 7.14 11.01 -13.75
C ILE A 160 5.65 10.79 -13.63
N LYS A 161 4.91 11.25 -14.64
CA LYS A 161 3.49 10.95 -14.79
C LYS A 161 3.32 9.66 -15.57
N VAL A 162 2.65 8.69 -14.98
CA VAL A 162 2.30 7.43 -15.66
C VAL A 162 0.83 7.45 -16.03
N LEU A 163 0.52 7.40 -17.32
CA LEU A 163 -0.83 7.21 -17.85
C LEU A 163 -1.09 5.71 -17.96
N ILE A 164 -2.05 5.21 -17.20
CA ILE A 164 -2.30 3.78 -17.10
C ILE A 164 -3.64 3.46 -17.74
N THR A 165 -3.65 2.48 -18.64
CA THR A 165 -4.84 1.97 -19.32
C THR A 165 -4.68 0.48 -19.63
N SER A 166 -5.73 -0.13 -20.13
CA SER A 166 -5.72 -1.50 -20.66
C SER A 166 -6.12 -1.51 -22.12
N ASP A 167 -5.80 -2.59 -22.83
CA ASP A 167 -6.36 -2.84 -24.17
C ASP A 167 -7.90 -2.82 -24.09
N PRO A 168 -8.59 -2.04 -24.95
CA PRO A 168 -10.05 -1.97 -24.96
C PRO A 168 -10.76 -3.31 -25.14
N ALA A 169 -10.12 -4.29 -25.77
CA ALA A 169 -10.63 -5.65 -25.93
C ALA A 169 -10.13 -6.61 -24.83
N GLY A 170 -9.32 -6.11 -23.88
CA GLY A 170 -8.68 -6.90 -22.84
C GLY A 170 -9.47 -6.98 -21.53
N VAL A 171 -8.76 -7.36 -20.48
CA VAL A 171 -9.27 -7.46 -19.11
C VAL A 171 -8.68 -6.35 -18.24
N ILE A 172 -9.20 -6.18 -17.04
CA ILE A 172 -8.63 -5.27 -16.04
C ILE A 172 -7.27 -5.82 -15.58
N HIS A 173 -6.24 -4.96 -15.61
CA HIS A 173 -4.93 -5.22 -15.06
C HIS A 173 -4.64 -4.30 -13.87
N SER A 174 -3.55 -4.50 -13.17
CA SER A 174 -3.08 -3.58 -12.13
C SER A 174 -1.59 -3.33 -12.29
N TRP A 175 -1.23 -2.09 -12.61
CA TRP A 175 0.16 -1.66 -12.68
C TRP A 175 0.68 -1.36 -11.28
N SER A 176 1.66 -2.14 -10.81
CA SER A 176 2.13 -2.07 -9.44
C SER A 176 3.65 -2.04 -9.36
N VAL A 177 4.17 -1.02 -8.69
CA VAL A 177 5.60 -0.87 -8.36
C VAL A 177 5.73 -0.61 -6.86
N PRO A 178 5.77 -1.67 -6.04
CA PRO A 178 5.71 -1.55 -4.57
C PRO A 178 6.79 -0.66 -3.97
N SER A 179 8.03 -0.71 -4.47
CA SER A 179 9.12 0.14 -3.97
C SER A 179 8.93 1.63 -4.25
N LEU A 180 8.12 1.99 -5.24
CA LEU A 180 7.73 3.38 -5.51
C LEU A 180 6.46 3.80 -4.74
N GLY A 181 5.76 2.86 -4.13
CA GLY A 181 4.49 3.11 -3.43
C GLY A 181 3.30 3.30 -4.36
N VAL A 182 3.37 2.76 -5.57
CA VAL A 182 2.34 2.92 -6.60
C VAL A 182 1.67 1.59 -6.89
N LYS A 183 0.35 1.62 -6.91
CA LYS A 183 -0.50 0.56 -7.44
C LYS A 183 -1.76 1.20 -8.02
N MET A 184 -2.02 1.00 -9.31
CA MET A 184 -3.14 1.60 -10.02
C MET A 184 -3.75 0.58 -10.99
N ASP A 185 -5.07 0.48 -10.99
CA ASP A 185 -5.77 -0.41 -11.89
C ASP A 185 -5.79 0.16 -13.32
N ALA A 186 -5.51 -0.70 -14.28
CA ALA A 186 -5.59 -0.43 -15.70
C ALA A 186 -6.94 -0.97 -16.21
N VAL A 187 -7.84 -0.06 -16.53
CA VAL A 187 -9.20 -0.40 -16.97
C VAL A 187 -9.32 -0.16 -18.46
N PRO A 188 -9.96 -1.07 -19.25
CA PRO A 188 -10.24 -0.91 -20.68
C PRO A 188 -11.05 0.33 -21.02
#